data_f84137743e826a100fe1129beed6fd49
#
_entry.id   f84137743e826a100fe1129beed6fd49
#
_cell.length_a   1.000
_cell.length_b   1.000
_cell.length_c   1.000
_cell.angle_alpha   90.00
_cell.angle_beta   90.00
_cell.angle_gamma   90.00
#
_symmetry.space_group_name_H-M   'P 1'
#
loop_
_entity.id
_entity.type
_entity.pdbx_description
1 polymer ?
#
loop_
_entity_poly.entity_id
_entity_poly.type
_entity_poly.pdbx_seq_one_letter_code
_entity_poly.pdbx_strand_id
1 'polypeptide(L)'
;MSSPGAIACIGGGGFLTDDLRGLQERHLLTLVRAPKGPRPRLLYIGLAHGDAESRQLKAYKMFEPLGCELRLLTFFPFDMKRDYVAEAMAADLVYVGGGNTPGMIAVWRDCGFDRALHAA
;
A
#
# COMPACT_ATOMS: atom_id res chain seq x y z
N MET A 1 0.54 22.71 10.17
CA MET A 1 -0.67 21.85 10.10
C MET A 1 -0.60 20.95 8.89
N SER A 2 -0.64 19.67 9.09
CA SER A 2 -0.79 18.73 7.98
C SER A 2 -2.25 18.76 7.49
N SER A 3 -2.47 18.86 6.20
CA SER A 3 -3.78 18.66 5.62
C SER A 3 -4.24 17.21 5.84
N PRO A 4 -5.55 16.95 6.00
CA PRO A 4 -6.04 15.58 6.12
C PRO A 4 -5.67 14.78 4.87
N GLY A 5 -5.34 13.50 5.05
CA GLY A 5 -5.06 12.59 3.98
C GLY A 5 -6.31 12.27 3.15
N ALA A 6 -6.11 11.80 1.95
CA ALA A 6 -7.19 11.33 1.08
C ALA A 6 -7.30 9.80 1.16
N ILE A 7 -8.53 9.29 1.08
CA ILE A 7 -8.80 7.85 0.96
C ILE A 7 -9.49 7.62 -0.37
N ALA A 8 -8.88 6.80 -1.22
CA ALA A 8 -9.46 6.38 -2.48
C ALA A 8 -9.96 4.95 -2.37
N CYS A 9 -11.26 4.75 -2.61
CA CYS A 9 -11.88 3.42 -2.59
C CYS A 9 -12.01 2.91 -4.01
N ILE A 10 -11.46 1.72 -4.28
CA ILE A 10 -11.46 1.12 -5.62
C ILE A 10 -12.30 -0.14 -5.59
N GLY A 11 -13.32 -0.19 -6.41
CA GLY A 11 -14.26 -1.31 -6.52
C GLY A 11 -13.85 -2.37 -7.55
N GLY A 12 -12.56 -2.58 -7.74
CA GLY A 12 -12.01 -3.53 -8.71
C GLY A 12 -11.30 -2.84 -9.87
N GLY A 13 -10.74 -3.64 -10.77
CA GLY A 13 -9.95 -3.14 -11.88
C GLY A 13 -8.49 -2.86 -11.51
N GLY A 14 -7.78 -2.17 -12.38
CA GLY A 14 -6.39 -1.82 -12.18
C GLY A 14 -5.42 -2.99 -12.41
N PHE A 15 -4.17 -2.80 -11.98
CA PHE A 15 -3.09 -3.75 -12.28
C PHE A 15 -3.28 -5.14 -11.69
N LEU A 16 -3.99 -5.25 -10.57
CA LEU A 16 -4.25 -6.55 -9.93
C LEU A 16 -5.22 -7.42 -10.74
N THR A 17 -5.99 -6.82 -11.65
CA THR A 17 -6.87 -7.52 -12.60
C THR A 17 -6.31 -7.50 -14.02
N ASP A 18 -4.99 -7.33 -14.16
CA ASP A 18 -4.25 -7.29 -15.43
C ASP A 18 -4.63 -6.13 -16.35
N ASP A 19 -5.22 -5.07 -15.82
CA ASP A 19 -5.39 -3.81 -16.54
C ASP A 19 -4.08 -3.02 -16.47
N LEU A 20 -3.27 -3.11 -17.51
CA LEU A 20 -1.93 -2.53 -17.56
C LEU A 20 -1.90 -1.09 -18.08
N ARG A 21 -3.05 -0.45 -18.31
CA ARG A 21 -3.11 0.94 -18.79
C ARG A 21 -2.64 1.95 -17.74
N GLY A 22 -2.74 1.59 -16.46
CA GLY A 22 -2.28 2.43 -15.36
C GLY A 22 -3.14 3.66 -15.09
N LEU A 23 -4.41 3.66 -15.51
CA LEU A 23 -5.29 4.83 -15.36
C LEU A 23 -5.61 5.11 -13.90
N GLN A 24 -6.00 4.08 -13.14
CA GLN A 24 -6.27 4.22 -11.71
C GLN A 24 -4.99 4.57 -10.94
N GLU A 25 -3.92 3.89 -11.24
CA GLU A 25 -2.64 4.05 -10.56
C GLU A 25 -2.05 5.45 -10.76
N ARG A 26 -2.12 5.96 -11.98
CA ARG A 26 -1.69 7.33 -12.28
C ARG A 26 -2.55 8.36 -11.56
N HIS A 27 -3.86 8.13 -11.48
CA HIS A 27 -4.75 9.02 -10.74
C HIS A 27 -4.38 9.04 -9.25
N LEU A 28 -4.12 7.88 -8.64
CA LEU A 28 -3.71 7.79 -7.24
C LEU A 28 -2.44 8.60 -6.98
N LEU A 29 -1.47 8.56 -7.89
CA LEU A 29 -0.23 9.31 -7.75
C LEU A 29 -0.45 10.82 -7.80
N THR A 30 -1.49 11.30 -8.49
CA THR A 30 -1.82 12.74 -8.49
C THR A 30 -2.31 13.23 -7.14
N LEU A 31 -2.74 12.34 -6.25
CA LEU A 31 -3.19 12.69 -4.90
C LEU A 31 -2.03 12.90 -3.92
N VAL A 32 -0.82 12.50 -4.30
CA VAL A 32 0.39 12.74 -3.50
C VAL A 32 0.85 14.18 -3.77
N ARG A 33 0.68 15.06 -2.77
CA ARG A 33 0.96 16.49 -2.91
C ARG A 33 2.40 16.87 -2.60
N ALA A 34 2.99 16.21 -1.60
CA ALA A 34 4.32 16.54 -1.10
C ALA A 34 5.09 15.26 -0.79
N PRO A 35 5.77 14.66 -1.78
CA PRO A 35 6.57 13.47 -1.53
C PRO A 35 7.64 13.73 -0.47
N LYS A 36 7.85 12.75 0.40
CA LYS A 36 8.84 12.82 1.50
C LYS A 36 10.27 12.61 1.03
N GLY A 37 10.45 12.26 -0.24
CA GLY A 37 11.74 12.02 -0.86
C GLY A 37 11.75 12.44 -2.32
N PRO A 38 12.82 12.07 -3.08
CA PRO A 38 12.94 12.45 -4.48
C PRO A 38 11.91 11.80 -5.39
N ARG A 39 11.30 10.69 -4.94
CA ARG A 39 10.23 9.98 -5.64
C ARG A 39 9.10 9.66 -4.67
N PRO A 40 7.83 9.61 -5.14
CA PRO A 40 6.73 9.17 -4.29
C PRO A 40 7.01 7.78 -3.72
N ARG A 41 6.81 7.62 -2.41
CA ARG A 41 6.98 6.36 -1.71
C ARG A 41 5.65 5.67 -1.58
N LEU A 42 5.53 4.51 -2.23
CA LEU A 42 4.34 3.69 -2.17
C LEU A 42 4.60 2.45 -1.32
N LEU A 43 3.76 2.24 -0.32
CA LEU A 43 3.76 1.05 0.49
C LEU A 43 2.64 0.13 0.00
N TYR A 44 3.00 -1.04 -0.52
CA TYR A 44 2.03 -2.03 -0.99
C TYR A 44 1.80 -3.09 0.08
N ILE A 45 0.52 -3.35 0.37
CA ILE A 45 0.09 -4.34 1.34
C ILE A 45 -0.78 -5.38 0.64
N GLY A 46 -0.24 -6.59 0.49
CA GLY A 46 -0.95 -7.71 -0.12
C GLY A 46 -1.48 -8.74 0.88
N LEU A 47 -1.63 -8.36 2.14
CA LEU A 47 -1.98 -9.28 3.22
C LEU A 47 -3.31 -9.99 2.98
N ALA A 48 -4.32 -9.32 2.40
CA ALA A 48 -5.61 -9.92 2.11
C ALA A 48 -5.54 -11.10 1.13
N HIS A 49 -4.45 -11.20 0.37
CA HIS A 49 -4.11 -12.34 -0.47
C HIS A 49 -2.93 -13.16 0.08
N GLY A 50 -2.70 -13.13 1.39
CA GLY A 50 -1.65 -13.90 2.03
C GLY A 50 -0.24 -13.48 1.65
N ASP A 51 -0.01 -12.20 1.37
CA ASP A 51 1.30 -11.66 0.93
C ASP A 51 1.84 -12.38 -0.34
N ALA A 52 0.97 -12.70 -1.28
CA ALA A 52 1.34 -13.45 -2.49
C ALA A 52 2.38 -12.72 -3.35
N GLU A 53 3.48 -13.40 -3.66
CA GLU A 53 4.58 -12.84 -4.45
C GLU A 53 4.17 -12.42 -5.86
N SER A 54 3.25 -13.16 -6.49
CA SER A 54 2.75 -12.81 -7.81
C SER A 54 2.10 -11.43 -7.87
N ARG A 55 1.39 -11.05 -6.81
CA ARG A 55 0.77 -9.73 -6.71
C ARG A 55 1.78 -8.64 -6.39
N GLN A 56 2.78 -8.96 -5.58
CA GLN A 56 3.89 -8.05 -5.30
C GLN A 56 4.65 -7.72 -6.59
N LEU A 57 4.90 -8.73 -7.43
CA LEU A 57 5.56 -8.53 -8.71
C LEU A 57 4.74 -7.63 -9.65
N LYS A 58 3.42 -7.82 -9.69
CA LYS A 58 2.52 -6.95 -10.47
C LYS A 58 2.60 -5.51 -9.99
N ALA A 59 2.69 -5.27 -8.68
CA ALA A 59 2.84 -3.94 -8.11
C ALA A 59 4.14 -3.28 -8.57
N TYR A 60 5.26 -3.99 -8.54
CA TYR A 60 6.52 -3.48 -9.05
C TYR A 60 6.45 -3.11 -10.53
N LYS A 61 5.90 -4.00 -11.35
CA LYS A 61 5.79 -3.79 -12.80
C LYS A 61 4.91 -2.59 -13.14
N MET A 62 3.90 -2.29 -12.32
CA MET A 62 3.02 -1.15 -12.55
C MET A 62 3.64 0.16 -12.06
N PHE A 63 4.11 0.20 -10.82
CA PHE A 63 4.45 1.46 -10.16
C PHE A 63 5.87 1.94 -10.40
N GLU A 64 6.84 1.05 -10.58
CA GLU A 64 8.22 1.49 -10.85
C GLU A 64 8.34 2.34 -12.12
N PRO A 65 7.73 1.94 -13.27
CA PRO A 65 7.77 2.79 -14.47
C PRO A 65 7.08 4.14 -14.29
N LEU A 66 6.17 4.26 -13.32
CA LEU A 66 5.50 5.53 -13.01
C LEU A 66 6.32 6.43 -12.09
N GLY A 67 7.54 6.03 -11.72
CA GLY A 67 8.45 6.82 -10.93
C GLY A 67 8.32 6.66 -9.42
N CYS A 68 7.63 5.63 -8.95
CA CYS A 68 7.46 5.37 -7.53
C CYS A 68 8.63 4.60 -6.93
N GLU A 69 8.95 4.91 -5.68
CA GLU A 69 9.74 4.03 -4.83
C GLU A 69 8.78 3.08 -4.13
N LEU A 70 8.75 1.82 -4.59
CA LEU A 70 7.85 0.81 -4.05
C LEU A 70 8.51 0.07 -2.90
N ARG A 71 7.78 -0.03 -1.78
CA ARG A 71 8.12 -0.90 -0.66
C ARG A 71 7.00 -1.88 -0.42
N LEU A 72 7.37 -3.11 -0.07
CA LEU A 72 6.42 -4.16 0.29
C LEU A 72 6.34 -4.24 1.80
N LEU A 73 5.13 -4.21 2.35
CA LEU A 73 4.90 -4.53 3.74
C LEU A 73 4.24 -5.90 3.82
N THR A 74 4.99 -6.87 4.31
CA THR A 74 4.51 -8.24 4.48
C THR A 74 4.33 -8.55 5.97
N PHE A 75 3.35 -9.39 6.28
CA PHE A 75 3.04 -9.80 7.64
C PHE A 75 3.40 -11.27 7.87
N PHE A 76 3.69 -11.99 6.80
CA PHE A 76 4.13 -13.39 6.87
C PHE A 76 5.47 -13.57 6.15
N PRO A 77 6.47 -14.24 6.77
CA PRO A 77 6.47 -14.60 8.18
C PRO A 77 6.42 -13.36 9.09
N PHE A 78 5.81 -13.52 10.27
CA PHE A 78 5.67 -12.40 11.21
C PHE A 78 7.04 -12.03 11.80
N ASP A 79 7.39 -10.75 11.72
CA ASP A 79 8.63 -10.23 12.29
C ASP A 79 8.31 -9.26 13.44
N MET A 80 8.55 -9.69 14.65
CA MET A 80 8.30 -8.88 15.85
C MET A 80 9.19 -7.64 15.95
N LYS A 81 10.31 -7.61 15.22
CA LYS A 81 11.24 -6.47 15.21
C LYS A 81 10.83 -5.41 14.20
N ARG A 82 9.92 -5.71 13.29
CA ARG A 82 9.50 -4.78 12.25
C ARG A 82 8.60 -3.70 12.85
N ASP A 83 8.91 -2.46 12.54
CA ASP A 83 8.12 -1.32 13.00
C ASP A 83 7.09 -0.97 11.92
N TYR A 84 5.90 -1.53 12.02
CA TYR A 84 4.80 -1.29 11.07
C TYR A 84 4.33 0.15 11.09
N VAL A 85 4.39 0.82 12.24
CA VAL A 85 4.01 2.23 12.37
C VAL A 85 4.98 3.10 11.58
N ALA A 86 6.28 2.91 11.77
CA ALA A 86 7.30 3.67 11.05
C ALA A 86 7.19 3.49 9.54
N GLU A 87 6.90 2.27 9.08
CA GLU A 87 6.73 1.99 7.66
C GLU A 87 5.52 2.72 7.07
N ALA A 88 4.39 2.73 7.77
CA ALA A 88 3.20 3.46 7.34
C ALA A 88 3.45 4.97 7.31
N MET A 89 4.12 5.50 8.32
CA MET A 89 4.40 6.94 8.41
C MET A 89 5.42 7.41 7.36
N ALA A 90 6.31 6.54 6.91
CA ALA A 90 7.30 6.87 5.88
C ALA A 90 6.73 6.87 4.45
N ALA A 91 5.55 6.31 4.26
CA ALA A 91 4.92 6.22 2.94
C ALA A 91 4.18 7.52 2.58
N ASP A 92 4.18 7.86 1.29
CA ASP A 92 3.34 8.92 0.73
C ASP A 92 1.98 8.38 0.30
N LEU A 93 1.95 7.11 -0.12
CA LEU A 93 0.75 6.40 -0.54
C LEU A 93 0.80 4.98 0.00
N VAL A 94 -0.28 4.55 0.65
CA VAL A 94 -0.45 3.16 1.10
C VAL A 94 -1.49 2.51 0.20
N TYR A 95 -1.08 1.47 -0.53
CA TYR A 95 -1.97 0.71 -1.41
C TYR A 95 -2.30 -0.63 -0.77
N VAL A 96 -3.57 -0.84 -0.48
CA VAL A 96 -4.06 -2.08 0.14
C VAL A 96 -4.79 -2.90 -0.91
N GLY A 97 -4.25 -4.08 -1.23
CA GLY A 97 -4.88 -5.01 -2.14
C GLY A 97 -6.09 -5.71 -1.52
N GLY A 98 -7.04 -6.11 -2.38
CA GLY A 98 -8.23 -6.83 -1.94
C GLY A 98 -7.97 -8.31 -1.66
N GLY A 99 -9.01 -9.00 -1.17
CA GLY A 99 -9.00 -10.43 -0.85
C GLY A 99 -9.78 -10.73 0.42
N ASN A 100 -9.16 -11.48 1.33
CA ASN A 100 -9.78 -11.82 2.61
C ASN A 100 -9.68 -10.65 3.61
N THR A 101 -10.63 -9.73 3.55
CA THR A 101 -10.65 -8.56 4.41
C THR A 101 -10.78 -8.89 5.89
N PRO A 102 -11.66 -9.79 6.34
CA PRO A 102 -11.74 -10.15 7.77
C PRO A 102 -10.41 -10.67 8.32
N GLY A 103 -9.72 -11.54 7.58
CA GLY A 103 -8.41 -12.05 7.97
C GLY A 103 -7.35 -10.97 8.07
N MET A 104 -7.31 -10.07 7.10
CA MET A 104 -6.40 -8.93 7.10
C MET A 104 -6.63 -8.01 8.31
N ILE A 105 -7.87 -7.67 8.59
CA ILE A 105 -8.22 -6.80 9.73
C ILE A 105 -7.86 -7.48 11.05
N ALA A 106 -8.06 -8.80 11.16
CA ALA A 106 -7.67 -9.53 12.37
C ALA A 106 -6.16 -9.44 12.64
N VAL A 107 -5.33 -9.61 11.60
CA VAL A 107 -3.87 -9.47 11.73
C VAL A 107 -3.50 -8.02 12.06
N TRP A 108 -4.10 -7.05 11.40
CA TRP A 108 -3.82 -5.64 11.68
C TRP A 108 -4.15 -5.25 13.12
N ARG A 109 -5.28 -5.71 13.64
CA ARG A 109 -5.68 -5.44 15.04
C ARG A 109 -4.71 -6.08 16.02
N ASP A 110 -4.26 -7.29 15.72
CA ASP A 110 -3.33 -8.01 16.58
C ASP A 110 -1.97 -7.31 16.67
N CYS A 111 -1.46 -6.77 15.57
CA CYS A 111 -0.16 -6.07 15.54
C CYS A 111 -0.26 -4.54 15.67
N GLY A 112 -1.45 -3.97 15.76
CA GLY A 112 -1.67 -2.53 15.92
C GLY A 112 -1.54 -1.71 14.64
N PHE A 113 -1.46 -2.35 13.47
CA PHE A 113 -1.30 -1.65 12.21
C PHE A 113 -2.53 -0.83 11.79
N ASP A 114 -3.72 -1.26 12.19
CA ASP A 114 -4.95 -0.50 11.97
C ASP A 114 -4.87 0.90 12.60
N ARG A 115 -4.34 1.00 13.81
CA ARG A 115 -4.10 2.27 14.49
C ARG A 115 -3.01 3.10 13.81
N ALA A 116 -1.98 2.45 13.29
CA ALA A 116 -0.92 3.12 12.54
C ALA A 116 -1.47 3.77 11.27
N LEU A 117 -2.33 3.10 10.53
CA LEU A 117 -2.98 3.65 9.35
C LEU A 117 -3.88 4.84 9.70
N HIS A 118 -4.61 4.75 10.79
CA HIS A 118 -5.49 5.83 11.23
C HIS A 118 -4.68 7.09 11.59
N ALA A 119 -3.51 6.92 12.19
CA ALA A 119 -2.62 8.02 12.56
C ALA A 119 -1.85 8.60 11.35
N ALA A 120 -1.62 7.80 10.34
CA ALA A 120 -0.92 8.24 9.13
C ALA A 120 -1.85 9.06 8.23
#